data_da5f8f5e2a9af706d49221589a766d89
#
_entry.id   da5f8f5e2a9af706d49221589a766d89
#
_cell.length_a   1.000
_cell.length_b   1.000
_cell.length_c   1.000
_cell.angle_alpha   90.00
_cell.angle_beta   90.00
_cell.angle_gamma   90.00
#
_symmetry.space_group_name_H-M   'P 1'
#
loop_
_entity.id
_entity.type
_entity.pdbx_description
1 polymer ?
#
loop_
_entity_poly.entity_id
_entity_poly.type
_entity_poly.pdbx_seq_one_letter_code
_entity_poly.pdbx_strand_id
1 'polypeptide(L)'
;LEALYEAMASDWVDAKPNGRHIIVLVTDAPPLDLGERADCIGYDKDKYPRTLDELDEAWAPTDLPFNPKLKINPLKSCLFLFAPKDTIEGHSWDKIAKWERVIPSSVEPGKGFGFSIVDDLCYAIPFVRYHFNVI
;
A
#
# COMPACT_ATOMS: atom_id res chain seq x y z
N LEU A 1 -4.14 7.57 -5.00
CA LEU A 1 -3.89 6.14 -5.25
C LEU A 1 -2.71 5.92 -6.18
N GLU A 2 -2.43 6.84 -7.09
CA GLU A 2 -1.28 6.77 -8.01
C GLU A 2 0.07 6.67 -7.26
N ALA A 3 0.19 7.36 -6.11
CA ALA A 3 1.39 7.30 -5.28
C ALA A 3 1.68 5.87 -4.76
N LEU A 4 0.64 5.09 -4.44
CA LEU A 4 0.80 3.68 -4.07
C LEU A 4 1.34 2.87 -5.26
N TYR A 5 0.78 3.08 -6.46
CA TYR A 5 1.28 2.42 -7.66
C TYR A 5 2.74 2.80 -7.98
N GLU A 6 3.11 4.08 -7.84
CA GLU A 6 4.50 4.53 -8.00
C GLU A 6 5.44 3.87 -6.99
N ALA A 7 4.99 3.72 -5.74
CA ALA A 7 5.77 3.00 -4.74
C ALA A 7 5.99 1.54 -5.16
N MET A 8 4.97 0.87 -5.71
CA MET A 8 5.09 -0.51 -6.21
C MET A 8 6.04 -0.62 -7.42
N ALA A 9 6.07 0.41 -8.27
CA ALA A 9 6.91 0.48 -9.46
C ALA A 9 8.34 0.97 -9.19
N SER A 10 8.65 1.40 -7.97
CA SER A 10 9.97 1.89 -7.56
C SER A 10 11.04 0.80 -7.68
N ASP A 11 12.32 1.20 -7.64
CA ASP A 11 13.46 0.29 -7.70
C ASP A 11 13.61 -0.53 -6.40
N TRP A 12 12.83 -1.59 -6.31
CA TRP A 12 12.95 -2.56 -5.22
C TRP A 12 14.13 -3.48 -5.48
N VAL A 13 15.04 -3.58 -4.52
CA VAL A 13 16.12 -4.56 -4.56
C VAL A 13 15.55 -5.93 -4.25
N ASP A 14 16.06 -6.96 -4.89
CA ASP A 14 15.71 -8.33 -4.56
C ASP A 14 15.88 -8.58 -3.07
N ALA A 15 14.76 -8.82 -2.42
CA ALA A 15 14.79 -9.12 -1.00
C ALA A 15 15.55 -10.42 -0.78
N LYS A 16 16.44 -10.45 0.23
CA LYS A 16 17.02 -11.69 0.72
C LYS A 16 15.92 -12.74 0.94
N PRO A 17 16.21 -14.05 0.99
CA PRO A 17 15.19 -15.09 1.09
C PRO A 17 14.09 -14.79 2.14
N ASN A 18 14.48 -14.21 3.27
CA ASN A 18 13.56 -13.81 4.35
C ASN A 18 13.23 -12.31 4.37
N GLY A 19 13.61 -11.57 3.35
CA GLY A 19 13.35 -10.14 3.25
C GLY A 19 11.91 -9.84 2.82
N ARG A 20 11.45 -8.62 3.09
CA ARG A 20 10.15 -8.09 2.72
C ARG A 20 10.29 -6.74 2.04
N HIS A 21 9.39 -6.46 1.11
CA HIS A 21 9.19 -5.13 0.56
C HIS A 21 8.09 -4.47 1.40
N ILE A 22 8.44 -3.45 2.15
CA ILE A 22 7.49 -2.78 3.05
C ILE A 22 7.21 -1.39 2.51
N ILE A 23 5.94 -1.10 2.25
CA ILE A 23 5.45 0.25 1.97
C ILE A 23 4.79 0.76 3.25
N VAL A 24 5.15 1.95 3.66
CA VAL A 24 4.51 2.67 4.76
C VAL A 24 3.79 3.88 4.15
N LEU A 25 2.48 3.86 4.21
CA LEU A 25 1.63 4.94 3.72
C LEU A 25 1.01 5.65 4.92
N VAL A 26 1.27 6.94 5.01
CA VAL A 26 0.73 7.82 6.05
C VAL A 26 -0.10 8.89 5.36
N THR A 27 -1.36 9.02 5.74
CA THR A 27 -2.27 10.01 5.16
C THR A 27 -3.26 10.50 6.20
N ASP A 28 -3.69 11.74 6.09
CA ASP A 28 -4.74 12.37 6.89
C ASP A 28 -5.95 12.76 6.03
N ALA A 29 -5.93 12.40 4.75
CA ALA A 29 -6.95 12.75 3.79
C ALA A 29 -7.52 11.52 3.07
N PRO A 30 -8.80 11.55 2.66
CA PRO A 30 -9.34 10.57 1.74
C PRO A 30 -8.51 10.48 0.46
N PRO A 31 -8.40 9.30 -0.16
CA PRO A 31 -7.68 9.19 -1.41
C PRO A 31 -8.48 9.87 -2.53
N LEU A 32 -7.79 10.49 -3.45
CA LEU A 32 -8.36 10.81 -4.75
C LEU A 32 -8.57 9.51 -5.53
N ASP A 33 -9.67 9.40 -6.22
CA ASP A 33 -9.92 8.25 -7.09
C ASP A 33 -8.93 8.22 -8.26
N LEU A 34 -8.66 7.01 -8.75
CA LEU A 34 -7.77 6.83 -9.89
C LEU A 34 -8.30 7.59 -11.10
N GLY A 35 -7.45 8.37 -11.72
CA GLY A 35 -7.82 9.17 -12.89
C GLY A 35 -8.46 10.53 -12.59
N GLU A 36 -8.74 10.89 -11.34
CA GLU A 36 -9.22 12.25 -11.02
C GLU A 36 -8.26 13.35 -11.47
N ARG A 37 -6.97 13.03 -11.58
CA ARG A 37 -5.94 13.94 -12.11
C ARG A 37 -5.70 13.81 -13.61
N ALA A 38 -6.54 13.07 -14.32
CA ALA A 38 -6.34 12.79 -15.73
C ALA A 38 -6.25 14.06 -16.63
N ASP A 39 -6.80 15.17 -16.17
CA ASP A 39 -6.74 16.45 -16.87
C ASP A 39 -5.58 17.35 -16.40
N CYS A 40 -4.77 16.91 -15.44
CA CYS A 40 -3.59 17.65 -15.02
C CYS A 40 -2.49 17.56 -16.08
N ILE A 41 -1.77 18.67 -16.27
CA ILE A 41 -0.62 18.73 -17.19
C ILE A 41 0.44 17.71 -16.74
N GLY A 42 0.84 16.84 -17.67
CA GLY A 42 1.87 15.83 -17.43
C GLY A 42 1.36 14.52 -16.82
N TYR A 43 0.05 14.36 -16.62
CA TYR A 43 -0.51 13.10 -16.20
C TYR A 43 -0.50 12.08 -17.34
N ASP A 44 0.16 10.96 -17.15
CA ASP A 44 0.20 9.85 -18.11
C ASP A 44 -0.92 8.85 -17.81
N LYS A 45 -2.00 8.93 -18.60
CA LYS A 45 -3.20 8.08 -18.45
C LYS A 45 -2.93 6.59 -18.68
N ASP A 46 -1.87 6.27 -19.41
CA ASP A 46 -1.53 4.89 -19.75
C ASP A 46 -0.57 4.23 -18.75
N LYS A 47 -0.08 5.02 -17.81
CA LYS A 47 0.86 4.57 -16.79
C LYS A 47 0.16 3.90 -15.61
N TYR A 48 -0.99 4.44 -15.20
CA TYR A 48 -1.65 4.06 -13.96
C TYR A 48 -2.83 3.11 -14.19
N PRO A 49 -3.16 2.28 -13.18
CA PRO A 49 -4.45 1.57 -13.17
C PRO A 49 -5.61 2.57 -13.30
N ARG A 50 -6.67 2.14 -13.93
CA ARG A 50 -7.88 2.97 -14.13
C ARG A 50 -8.92 2.76 -13.06
N THR A 51 -8.86 1.61 -12.39
CA THR A 51 -9.81 1.21 -11.35
C THR A 51 -9.08 0.69 -10.12
N LEU A 52 -9.79 0.67 -9.00
CA LEU A 52 -9.27 0.10 -7.77
C LEU A 52 -9.04 -1.42 -7.90
N ASP A 53 -9.86 -2.10 -8.70
CA ASP A 53 -9.70 -3.53 -8.94
C ASP A 53 -8.42 -3.83 -9.75
N GLU A 54 -8.09 -2.98 -10.73
CA GLU A 54 -6.80 -3.08 -11.44
C GLU A 54 -5.61 -2.81 -10.51
N LEU A 55 -5.76 -1.91 -9.54
CA LEU A 55 -4.73 -1.65 -8.54
C LEU A 55 -4.59 -2.81 -7.55
N ASP A 56 -5.69 -3.44 -7.16
CA ASP A 56 -5.69 -4.65 -6.31
C ASP A 56 -5.01 -5.81 -7.04
N GLU A 57 -5.35 -6.05 -8.30
CA GLU A 57 -4.68 -7.05 -9.13
C GLU A 57 -3.19 -6.77 -9.28
N ALA A 58 -2.79 -5.50 -9.35
CA ALA A 58 -1.38 -5.13 -9.36
C ALA A 58 -0.69 -5.41 -8.02
N TRP A 59 -1.40 -5.26 -6.89
CA TRP A 59 -0.88 -5.52 -5.54
C TRP A 59 -0.80 -7.02 -5.24
N ALA A 60 -1.83 -7.78 -5.60
CA ALA A 60 -1.98 -9.21 -5.31
C ALA A 60 -2.42 -9.97 -6.56
N PRO A 61 -1.57 -10.07 -7.60
CA PRO A 61 -1.94 -10.70 -8.85
C PRO A 61 -2.31 -12.17 -8.64
N THR A 62 -3.43 -12.56 -9.25
CA THR A 62 -3.93 -13.94 -9.21
C THR A 62 -3.20 -14.85 -10.20
N ASP A 63 -2.66 -14.27 -11.26
CA ASP A 63 -2.03 -14.98 -12.37
C ASP A 63 -0.54 -14.66 -12.54
N LEU A 64 0.19 -15.61 -13.08
CA LEU A 64 1.59 -15.45 -13.49
C LEU A 64 1.68 -15.33 -15.04
N PRO A 65 2.63 -14.58 -15.58
CA PRO A 65 3.71 -13.83 -14.90
C PRO A 65 3.21 -12.52 -14.28
N PHE A 66 3.83 -12.12 -13.17
CA PHE A 66 3.55 -10.82 -12.55
C PHE A 66 3.82 -9.66 -13.52
N ASN A 67 3.12 -8.54 -13.32
CA ASN A 67 3.28 -7.35 -14.15
C ASN A 67 4.75 -6.89 -14.18
N PRO A 68 5.42 -6.94 -15.34
CA PRO A 68 6.85 -6.60 -15.43
C PRO A 68 7.15 -5.11 -15.19
N LYS A 69 6.13 -4.24 -15.22
CA LYS A 69 6.28 -2.82 -14.88
C LYS A 69 6.43 -2.60 -13.38
N LEU A 70 6.00 -3.57 -12.56
CA LEU A 70 6.10 -3.49 -11.11
C LEU A 70 7.32 -4.26 -10.65
N LYS A 71 8.19 -3.58 -9.92
CA LYS A 71 9.41 -4.19 -9.38
C LYS A 71 9.25 -4.74 -7.97
N ILE A 72 8.14 -4.42 -7.32
CA ILE A 72 7.80 -4.99 -6.02
C ILE A 72 7.50 -6.48 -6.19
N ASN A 73 7.99 -7.30 -5.28
CA ASN A 73 7.63 -8.71 -5.26
C ASN A 73 6.28 -8.89 -4.55
N PRO A 74 5.21 -9.28 -5.27
CA PRO A 74 3.87 -9.36 -4.69
C PRO A 74 3.77 -10.35 -3.53
N LEU A 75 4.56 -11.42 -3.56
CA LEU A 75 4.58 -12.44 -2.49
C LEU A 75 5.33 -12.01 -1.24
N LYS A 76 6.14 -10.95 -1.36
CA LYS A 76 6.97 -10.42 -0.27
C LYS A 76 6.58 -9.02 0.15
N SER A 77 5.57 -8.42 -0.48
CA SER A 77 5.11 -7.07 -0.17
C SER A 77 4.24 -7.03 1.09
N CYS A 78 4.31 -5.92 1.80
CA CYS A 78 3.43 -5.57 2.90
C CYS A 78 3.19 -4.07 2.90
N LEU A 79 1.95 -3.65 3.08
CA LEU A 79 1.57 -2.25 3.19
C LEU A 79 1.09 -1.95 4.61
N PHE A 80 1.73 -0.99 5.27
CA PHE A 80 1.20 -0.37 6.48
C PHE A 80 0.45 0.89 6.09
N LEU A 81 -0.84 0.93 6.39
CA LEU A 81 -1.72 2.07 6.12
C LEU A 81 -2.06 2.77 7.44
N PHE A 82 -1.47 3.94 7.64
CA PHE A 82 -1.75 4.82 8.78
C PHE A 82 -2.64 5.98 8.33
N ALA A 83 -3.88 5.97 8.80
CA ALA A 83 -4.82 7.05 8.51
C ALA A 83 -5.83 7.22 9.66
N PRO A 84 -6.42 8.41 9.86
CA PRO A 84 -7.55 8.58 10.76
C PRO A 84 -8.72 7.67 10.35
N LYS A 85 -9.48 7.22 11.35
CA LYS A 85 -10.59 6.29 11.12
C LYS A 85 -11.64 6.84 10.16
N ASP A 86 -12.00 8.09 10.30
CA ASP A 86 -12.93 8.81 9.44
C ASP A 86 -12.43 9.02 8.01
N THR A 87 -11.12 9.00 7.82
CA THR A 87 -10.46 9.04 6.51
C THR A 87 -10.51 7.69 5.80
N ILE A 88 -10.53 6.60 6.56
CA ILE A 88 -10.58 5.22 6.01
C ILE A 88 -12.03 4.88 5.66
N GLU A 89 -12.96 5.08 6.61
CA GLU A 89 -14.36 4.64 6.48
C GLU A 89 -15.08 5.33 5.31
N GLY A 90 -15.71 4.54 4.46
CA GLY A 90 -16.51 5.01 3.34
C GLY A 90 -15.72 5.48 2.11
N HIS A 91 -14.41 5.39 2.13
CA HIS A 91 -13.52 5.77 1.02
C HIS A 91 -12.78 4.55 0.44
N SER A 92 -12.01 4.78 -0.60
CA SER A 92 -11.21 3.71 -1.23
C SER A 92 -10.19 3.08 -0.27
N TRP A 93 -9.75 3.80 0.78
CA TRP A 93 -8.91 3.24 1.84
C TRP A 93 -9.57 2.10 2.60
N ASP A 94 -10.91 2.10 2.75
CA ASP A 94 -11.63 0.99 3.41
C ASP A 94 -11.52 -0.32 2.61
N LYS A 95 -11.52 -0.23 1.29
CA LYS A 95 -11.29 -1.40 0.42
C LYS A 95 -9.83 -1.85 0.49
N ILE A 96 -8.88 -0.92 0.37
CA ILE A 96 -7.43 -1.21 0.43
C ILE A 96 -7.05 -1.82 1.78
N ALA A 97 -7.65 -1.37 2.88
CA ALA A 97 -7.42 -1.92 4.22
C ALA A 97 -7.80 -3.41 4.36
N LYS A 98 -8.62 -3.92 3.44
CA LYS A 98 -9.06 -5.33 3.40
C LYS A 98 -8.24 -6.20 2.43
N TRP A 99 -7.33 -5.60 1.68
CA TRP A 99 -6.47 -6.37 0.77
C TRP A 99 -5.51 -7.28 1.52
N GLU A 100 -5.05 -8.31 0.85
CA GLU A 100 -4.01 -9.17 1.40
C GLU A 100 -2.73 -8.39 1.72
N ARG A 101 -2.12 -8.71 2.84
CA ARG A 101 -0.85 -8.11 3.28
C ARG A 101 -0.91 -6.60 3.50
N VAL A 102 -2.10 -6.05 3.73
CA VAL A 102 -2.29 -4.68 4.20
C VAL A 102 -2.60 -4.70 5.69
N ILE A 103 -1.90 -3.87 6.43
CA ILE A 103 -2.07 -3.71 7.88
C ILE A 103 -2.56 -2.28 8.12
N PRO A 104 -3.87 -2.09 8.30
CA PRO A 104 -4.41 -0.80 8.63
C PRO A 104 -4.17 -0.46 10.10
N SER A 105 -3.77 0.76 10.37
CA SER A 105 -3.69 1.32 11.71
C SER A 105 -4.42 2.66 11.75
N SER A 106 -5.45 2.75 12.58
CA SER A 106 -6.17 3.99 12.75
C SER A 106 -5.43 4.91 13.71
N VAL A 107 -5.15 6.12 13.26
CA VAL A 107 -4.52 7.16 14.06
C VAL A 107 -5.60 8.07 14.64
N GLU A 108 -5.56 8.34 15.95
CA GLU A 108 -6.50 9.27 16.56
C GLU A 108 -6.20 10.71 16.13
N PRO A 109 -7.20 11.47 15.64
CA PRO A 109 -7.03 12.87 15.29
C PRO A 109 -6.47 13.67 16.48
N GLY A 110 -5.45 14.47 16.23
CA GLY A 110 -4.88 15.40 17.23
C GLY A 110 -3.79 14.83 18.14
N LYS A 111 -3.50 13.53 18.10
CA LYS A 111 -2.40 12.96 18.90
C LYS A 111 -1.03 12.92 18.20
N GLY A 112 -0.96 13.41 16.98
CA GLY A 112 0.27 13.43 16.17
C GLY A 112 0.74 12.04 15.72
N PHE A 113 1.25 11.96 14.54
CA PHE A 113 1.74 10.69 13.95
C PHE A 113 2.99 10.10 14.64
N GLY A 114 3.67 10.87 15.48
CA GLY A 114 5.05 10.57 15.86
C GLY A 114 5.26 9.35 16.75
N PHE A 115 4.43 9.14 17.77
CA PHE A 115 4.68 8.05 18.72
C PHE A 115 3.92 6.77 18.38
N SER A 116 2.70 6.88 17.87
CA SER A 116 1.89 5.72 17.53
C SER A 116 2.49 4.91 16.36
N ILE A 117 2.99 5.58 15.33
CA ILE A 117 3.59 4.90 14.16
C ILE A 117 4.83 4.10 14.53
N VAL A 118 5.70 4.66 15.39
CA VAL A 118 6.93 3.97 15.80
C VAL A 118 6.60 2.74 16.62
N ASP A 119 5.66 2.86 17.57
CA ASP A 119 5.23 1.75 18.40
C ASP A 119 4.52 0.68 17.55
N ASP A 120 3.59 1.07 16.67
CA ASP A 120 2.87 0.15 15.79
C ASP A 120 3.83 -0.55 14.80
N LEU A 121 4.81 0.14 14.25
CA LEU A 121 5.84 -0.46 13.41
C LEU A 121 6.74 -1.42 14.20
N CYS A 122 7.13 -1.07 15.41
CA CYS A 122 7.93 -1.94 16.26
C CYS A 122 7.19 -3.22 16.65
N TYR A 123 5.88 -3.16 16.84
CA TYR A 123 5.04 -4.34 17.08
C TYR A 123 4.69 -5.10 15.81
N ALA A 124 4.41 -4.41 14.73
CA ALA A 124 3.95 -5.01 13.48
C ALA A 124 5.09 -5.69 12.69
N ILE A 125 6.33 -5.21 12.78
CA ILE A 125 7.47 -5.87 12.10
C ILE A 125 7.70 -7.31 12.61
N PRO A 126 7.69 -7.58 13.93
CA PRO A 126 7.69 -8.96 14.43
C PRO A 126 6.44 -9.75 14.02
N PHE A 127 5.24 -9.12 14.01
CA PHE A 127 4.00 -9.74 13.58
C PHE A 127 4.05 -10.17 12.10
N VAL A 128 4.61 -9.35 11.22
CA VAL A 128 4.86 -9.72 9.82
C VAL A 128 5.77 -10.94 9.73
N ARG A 129 6.75 -11.09 10.61
CA ARG A 129 7.60 -12.30 10.66
C ARG A 129 6.83 -13.56 11.07
N TYR A 130 5.84 -13.44 11.95
CA TYR A 130 5.12 -14.58 12.52
C TYR A 130 3.91 -15.00 11.68
N HIS A 131 3.16 -14.06 11.11
CA HIS A 131 1.87 -14.35 10.45
C HIS A 131 1.97 -14.55 8.94
N PHE A 132 2.99 -14.00 8.32
CA PHE A 132 3.28 -14.27 6.91
C PHE A 132 4.36 -15.34 6.78
N ASN A 133 4.21 -16.41 7.55
CA ASN A 133 5.13 -17.53 7.64
C ASN A 133 5.83 -17.75 6.33
N VAL A 134 7.07 -17.40 6.33
CA VAL A 134 7.97 -17.67 5.25
C VAL A 134 8.52 -19.03 5.51
N ILE A 135 7.98 -19.96 4.78
CA ILE A 135 8.69 -21.20 4.54
C ILE A 135 9.96 -20.87 3.77
#